data_2cf0ead5c49ed7cda940285778ccba1d
#
_entry.id   2cf0ead5c49ed7cda940285778ccba1d
#
_cell.length_a   1.000
_cell.length_b   1.000
_cell.length_c   1.000
_cell.angle_alpha   90.00
_cell.angle_beta   90.00
_cell.angle_gamma   90.00
#
_symmetry.space_group_name_H-M   'P 1'
#
loop_
_entity.id
_entity.type
_entity.pdbx_description
1 polymer ?
#
loop_
_entity_poly.entity_id
_entity_poly.type
_entity_poly.pdbx_seq_one_letter_code
_entity_poly.pdbx_strand_id
1 'polypeptide(L)'
;MNKSVNKSEKYIGFDPLINDDSEFLILGSFPSVKSRENNFYYGHPQNRFWKMLASIFHEDLPKSIEEKKVLCKKHKIALWDVIIESDIKDSSDFNLEKSNYKICNLNNLLKKYKKIRTIICNGKLSYKLFIKFFNIPIDVFCLPSTSPANPRFNINEWKNVLLK
;
A
#
# COMPACT_ATOMS: atom_id res chain seq x y z
N MET A 1 -29.30 2.29 33.11
CA MET A 1 -28.78 1.49 32.02
C MET A 1 -27.92 2.38 31.14
N ASN A 2 -26.64 2.34 31.35
CA ASN A 2 -25.71 3.03 30.46
C ASN A 2 -25.63 2.26 29.16
N LYS A 3 -26.32 2.75 28.14
CA LYS A 3 -25.95 2.39 26.81
C LYS A 3 -24.55 2.94 26.60
N SER A 4 -23.55 2.06 26.66
CA SER A 4 -22.24 2.41 26.15
C SER A 4 -22.44 2.90 24.75
N VAL A 5 -22.22 4.18 24.53
CA VAL A 5 -22.05 4.71 23.20
C VAL A 5 -20.85 3.94 22.65
N ASN A 6 -21.08 3.00 21.74
CA ASN A 6 -20.00 2.38 20.99
C ASN A 6 -19.32 3.50 20.21
N LYS A 7 -18.29 4.06 20.84
CA LYS A 7 -17.33 4.85 20.06
C LYS A 7 -16.75 3.88 19.06
N SER A 8 -17.11 4.05 17.79
CA SER A 8 -16.47 3.32 16.73
C SER A 8 -14.96 3.50 16.91
N GLU A 9 -14.26 2.39 17.16
CA GLU A 9 -12.80 2.42 17.21
C GLU A 9 -12.29 2.87 15.86
N LYS A 10 -11.29 3.73 15.85
CA LYS A 10 -10.61 4.14 14.64
C LYS A 10 -9.28 3.40 14.53
N TYR A 11 -9.07 2.80 13.39
CA TYR A 11 -7.82 2.11 13.06
C TYR A 11 -7.02 3.01 12.14
N ILE A 12 -5.78 3.25 12.50
CA ILE A 12 -4.88 4.16 11.78
C ILE A 12 -3.88 3.34 10.99
N GLY A 13 -3.71 3.69 9.72
CA GLY A 13 -2.70 3.09 8.84
C GLY A 13 -1.29 3.58 9.14
N PHE A 14 -0.34 3.13 8.33
CA PHE A 14 1.06 3.47 8.50
C PHE A 14 1.40 4.83 7.89
N ASP A 15 2.42 5.48 8.44
CA ASP A 15 3.06 6.62 7.79
C ASP A 15 3.68 6.18 6.47
N PRO A 16 3.80 7.08 5.48
CA PRO A 16 4.43 6.70 4.23
C PRO A 16 5.89 6.33 4.42
N LEU A 17 6.31 5.24 3.80
CA LEU A 17 7.72 4.89 3.67
C LEU A 17 8.23 5.56 2.39
N ILE A 18 9.03 6.61 2.51
CA ILE A 18 9.42 7.43 1.37
C ILE A 18 10.70 8.19 1.69
N ASN A 19 11.48 8.48 0.68
CA ASN A 19 12.66 9.36 0.78
C ASN A 19 12.80 10.23 -0.48
N ASP A 20 13.75 11.14 -0.47
CA ASP A 20 13.93 12.12 -1.55
C ASP A 20 14.26 11.49 -2.90
N ASP A 21 14.79 10.29 -2.92
CA ASP A 21 15.13 9.57 -4.16
C ASP A 21 14.04 8.64 -4.67
N SER A 22 12.95 8.48 -3.95
CA SER A 22 11.85 7.60 -4.37
C SER A 22 11.29 8.03 -5.73
N GLU A 23 11.13 7.06 -6.64
CA GLU A 23 10.59 7.28 -7.99
C GLU A 23 9.28 6.54 -8.21
N PHE A 24 9.06 5.43 -7.53
CA PHE A 24 7.82 4.66 -7.56
C PHE A 24 7.06 4.82 -6.26
N LEU A 25 5.78 5.11 -6.33
CA LEU A 25 4.91 5.08 -5.16
C LEU A 25 3.90 3.95 -5.33
N ILE A 26 3.98 2.96 -4.46
CA ILE A 26 3.03 1.84 -4.44
C ILE A 26 1.97 2.13 -3.38
N LEU A 27 0.72 2.18 -3.81
CA LEU A 27 -0.43 2.46 -2.96
C LEU A 27 -1.27 1.20 -2.74
N GLY A 28 -1.41 0.80 -1.48
CA GLY A 28 -2.44 -0.13 -1.07
C GLY A 28 -3.75 0.59 -0.76
N SER A 29 -4.77 -0.17 -0.37
CA SER A 29 -6.03 0.41 0.11
C SER A 29 -5.94 0.78 1.59
N PHE A 30 -5.75 -0.21 2.45
CA PHE A 30 -5.55 -0.06 3.89
C PHE A 30 -4.83 -1.31 4.41
N PRO A 31 -3.96 -1.21 5.44
CA PRO A 31 -3.23 -2.38 5.90
C PRO A 31 -4.16 -3.45 6.48
N SER A 32 -3.87 -4.71 6.19
CA SER A 32 -4.58 -5.85 6.76
C SER A 32 -4.41 -5.90 8.28
N VAL A 33 -5.26 -6.69 8.95
CA VAL A 33 -5.13 -6.92 10.40
C VAL A 33 -3.74 -7.45 10.73
N LYS A 34 -3.24 -8.43 9.96
CA LYS A 34 -1.90 -9.02 10.17
C LYS A 34 -0.79 -8.02 9.92
N SER A 35 -0.91 -7.14 8.94
CA SER A 35 0.07 -6.07 8.70
C SER A 35 0.12 -5.11 9.89
N ARG A 36 -1.04 -4.74 10.44
CA ARG A 36 -1.12 -3.87 11.63
C ARG A 36 -0.54 -4.55 12.87
N GLU A 37 -0.80 -5.84 13.06
CA GLU A 37 -0.20 -6.63 14.16
C GLU A 37 1.33 -6.69 14.03
N ASN A 38 1.83 -6.80 12.81
CA ASN A 38 3.27 -6.86 12.51
C ASN A 38 3.91 -5.48 12.30
N ASN A 39 3.14 -4.42 12.45
CA ASN A 39 3.58 -3.02 12.39
C ASN A 39 4.29 -2.60 11.11
N PHE A 40 4.01 -3.23 9.97
CA PHE A 40 4.61 -2.82 8.72
C PHE A 40 3.79 -3.24 7.49
N TYR A 41 4.04 -2.54 6.38
CA TYR A 41 3.41 -2.79 5.08
C TYR A 41 3.57 -4.24 4.65
N TYR A 42 2.46 -4.81 4.18
CA TYR A 42 2.44 -6.17 3.65
C TYR A 42 3.03 -7.20 4.62
N GLY A 43 2.76 -7.00 5.90
CA GLY A 43 3.30 -7.85 6.99
C GLY A 43 2.58 -9.18 7.18
N HIS A 44 1.48 -9.44 6.44
CA HIS A 44 0.83 -10.76 6.48
C HIS A 44 1.81 -11.81 5.92
N PRO A 45 2.06 -12.92 6.65
CA PRO A 45 3.07 -13.91 6.23
C PRO A 45 2.87 -14.49 4.83
N GLN A 46 1.64 -14.53 4.37
CA GLN A 46 1.29 -15.06 3.05
C GLN A 46 1.16 -13.99 1.97
N ASN A 47 1.36 -12.71 2.29
CA ASN A 47 1.38 -11.66 1.28
C ASN A 47 2.61 -11.82 0.40
N ARG A 48 2.42 -11.76 -0.91
CA ARG A 48 3.49 -12.00 -1.90
C ARG A 48 4.41 -10.80 -2.13
N PHE A 49 4.11 -9.65 -1.55
CA PHE A 49 4.77 -8.38 -1.88
C PHE A 49 6.29 -8.44 -1.74
N TRP A 50 6.78 -8.86 -0.57
CA TRP A 50 8.22 -8.87 -0.30
C TRP A 50 8.98 -9.92 -1.11
N LYS A 51 8.38 -11.10 -1.29
CA LYS A 51 8.93 -12.14 -2.18
C LYS A 51 8.98 -11.66 -3.62
N MET A 52 7.95 -10.95 -4.05
CA MET A 52 7.87 -10.38 -5.40
C MET A 52 8.98 -9.37 -5.65
N LEU A 53 9.15 -8.39 -4.75
CA LEU A 53 10.22 -7.40 -4.90
C LEU A 53 11.60 -8.03 -4.91
N ALA A 54 11.87 -8.94 -3.98
CA ALA A 54 13.15 -9.66 -3.93
C ALA A 54 13.41 -10.41 -5.24
N SER A 55 12.41 -11.09 -5.77
CA SER A 55 12.51 -11.82 -7.03
C SER A 55 12.78 -10.89 -8.22
N ILE A 56 12.03 -9.80 -8.34
CA ILE A 56 12.16 -8.85 -9.46
C ILE A 56 13.55 -8.22 -9.50
N PHE A 57 14.09 -7.85 -8.34
CA PHE A 57 15.37 -7.14 -8.25
C PHE A 57 16.55 -8.05 -7.94
N HIS A 58 16.36 -9.37 -7.94
CA HIS A 58 17.42 -10.35 -7.65
C HIS A 58 18.11 -10.11 -6.30
N GLU A 59 17.31 -9.84 -5.30
CA GLU A 59 17.73 -9.60 -3.93
C GLU A 59 17.33 -10.75 -3.02
N ASP A 60 18.01 -10.87 -1.87
CA ASP A 60 17.58 -11.79 -0.83
C ASP A 60 16.24 -11.37 -0.23
N LEU A 61 15.44 -12.32 0.22
CA LEU A 61 14.17 -12.04 0.87
C LEU A 61 14.42 -11.28 2.18
N PRO A 62 13.87 -10.06 2.33
CA PRO A 62 14.04 -9.31 3.57
C PRO A 62 13.32 -10.00 4.73
N LYS A 63 14.01 -10.15 5.87
CA LYS A 63 13.53 -10.87 7.04
C LYS A 63 13.14 -9.97 8.21
N SER A 64 13.46 -8.68 8.14
CA SER A 64 13.16 -7.69 9.16
C SER A 64 12.57 -6.44 8.55
N ILE A 65 11.94 -5.61 9.38
CA ILE A 65 11.42 -4.31 8.94
C ILE A 65 12.58 -3.44 8.39
N GLU A 66 13.74 -3.46 9.04
CA GLU A 66 14.89 -2.70 8.58
C GLU A 66 15.39 -3.16 7.20
N GLU A 67 15.46 -4.46 6.98
CA GLU A 67 15.82 -5.02 5.66
C GLU A 67 14.80 -4.65 4.58
N LYS A 68 13.51 -4.62 4.91
CA LYS A 68 12.44 -4.18 4.01
C LYS A 68 12.60 -2.70 3.62
N LYS A 69 12.92 -1.86 4.59
CA LYS A 69 13.18 -0.43 4.34
C LYS A 69 14.41 -0.24 3.44
N VAL A 70 15.47 -0.99 3.67
CA VAL A 70 16.69 -0.94 2.85
C VAL A 70 16.39 -1.37 1.41
N LEU A 71 15.63 -2.45 1.23
CA LEU A 71 15.24 -2.92 -0.10
C LEU A 71 14.48 -1.85 -0.88
N CYS A 72 13.49 -1.23 -0.25
CA CYS A 72 12.71 -0.17 -0.88
C CYS A 72 13.57 1.04 -1.23
N LYS A 73 14.43 1.47 -0.33
CA LYS A 73 15.31 2.62 -0.56
C LYS A 73 16.27 2.37 -1.72
N LYS A 74 16.87 1.19 -1.77
CA LYS A 74 17.81 0.80 -2.82
C LYS A 74 17.17 0.86 -4.21
N HIS A 75 15.91 0.45 -4.31
CA HIS A 75 15.20 0.41 -5.59
C HIS A 75 14.24 1.58 -5.81
N LYS A 76 14.36 2.62 -5.00
CA LYS A 76 13.63 3.90 -5.14
C LYS A 76 12.12 3.73 -5.06
N ILE A 77 11.67 2.84 -4.18
CA ILE A 77 10.26 2.49 -3.96
C ILE A 77 9.76 3.15 -2.69
N ALA A 78 8.65 3.88 -2.81
CA ALA A 78 7.89 4.39 -1.68
C ALA A 78 6.60 3.57 -1.50
N LEU A 79 6.15 3.47 -0.25
CA LEU A 79 4.94 2.74 0.11
C LEU A 79 3.99 3.64 0.89
N TRP A 80 2.71 3.58 0.56
CA TRP A 80 1.65 4.19 1.33
C TRP A 80 0.32 3.49 1.04
N ASP A 81 -0.77 3.99 1.66
CA ASP A 81 -2.13 3.51 1.41
C ASP A 81 -3.03 4.68 1.08
N VAL A 82 -4.02 4.46 0.24
CA VAL A 82 -5.02 5.48 -0.11
C VAL A 82 -5.84 5.86 1.11
N ILE A 83 -6.25 4.88 1.91
CA ILE A 83 -6.97 5.08 3.16
C ILE A 83 -5.96 5.12 4.30
N ILE A 84 -6.00 6.18 5.10
CA ILE A 84 -5.11 6.36 6.25
C ILE A 84 -5.80 6.07 7.58
N GLU A 85 -7.12 6.01 7.61
CA GLU A 85 -7.91 5.75 8.81
C GLU A 85 -9.23 5.11 8.42
N SER A 86 -9.67 4.13 9.18
CA SER A 86 -10.96 3.46 8.98
C SER A 86 -11.54 3.03 10.32
N ASP A 87 -12.88 3.00 10.42
CA ASP A 87 -13.59 2.51 11.60
C ASP A 87 -13.82 0.98 11.56
N ILE A 88 -13.39 0.30 10.51
CA ILE A 88 -13.58 -1.15 10.34
C ILE A 88 -12.28 -1.90 10.63
N LYS A 89 -12.35 -2.86 11.57
CA LYS A 89 -11.22 -3.70 11.94
C LYS A 89 -10.77 -4.61 10.82
N ASP A 90 -11.72 -5.27 10.16
CA ASP A 90 -11.48 -6.15 9.02
C ASP A 90 -11.33 -5.32 7.76
N SER A 91 -10.16 -5.38 7.15
CA SER A 91 -9.83 -4.61 5.95
C SER A 91 -10.11 -5.39 4.65
N SER A 92 -11.10 -6.30 4.64
CA SER A 92 -11.58 -6.86 3.39
C SER A 92 -12.11 -5.75 2.48
N ASP A 93 -11.94 -5.90 1.16
CA ASP A 93 -12.34 -4.86 0.21
C ASP A 93 -13.81 -4.46 0.35
N PHE A 94 -14.67 -5.45 0.54
CA PHE A 94 -16.11 -5.23 0.70
C PHE A 94 -16.44 -4.39 1.94
N ASN A 95 -15.84 -4.73 3.08
CA ASN A 95 -16.09 -4.01 4.34
C ASN A 95 -15.45 -2.64 4.31
N LEU A 96 -14.28 -2.53 3.72
CA LEU A 96 -13.53 -1.28 3.64
C LEU A 96 -14.28 -0.22 2.83
N GLU A 97 -14.87 -0.58 1.69
CA GLU A 97 -15.67 0.34 0.88
C GLU A 97 -16.89 0.89 1.62
N LYS A 98 -17.43 0.14 2.57
CA LYS A 98 -18.60 0.53 3.38
C LYS A 98 -18.23 1.23 4.68
N SER A 99 -16.95 1.27 5.02
CA SER A 99 -16.49 1.89 6.26
C SER A 99 -16.53 3.42 6.18
N ASN A 100 -16.46 4.05 7.35
CA ASN A 100 -16.09 5.46 7.44
C ASN A 100 -14.56 5.53 7.38
N TYR A 101 -14.03 6.07 6.31
CA TYR A 101 -12.59 6.14 6.10
C TYR A 101 -12.13 7.53 5.73
N LYS A 102 -10.88 7.80 6.00
CA LYS A 102 -10.19 9.03 5.66
C LYS A 102 -9.11 8.75 4.62
N ILE A 103 -9.09 9.58 3.58
CA ILE A 103 -8.15 9.47 2.45
C ILE A 103 -6.85 10.21 2.76
N CYS A 104 -5.74 9.66 2.28
CA CYS A 104 -4.42 10.28 2.41
C CYS A 104 -4.33 11.61 1.64
N ASN A 105 -3.44 12.49 2.10
CA ASN A 105 -3.15 13.73 1.39
C ASN A 105 -2.01 13.51 0.39
N LEU A 106 -2.34 12.86 -0.71
CA LEU A 106 -1.39 12.48 -1.75
C LEU A 106 -0.79 13.71 -2.45
N ASN A 107 -1.58 14.75 -2.66
CA ASN A 107 -1.10 15.97 -3.31
C ASN A 107 0.05 16.62 -2.54
N ASN A 108 -0.06 16.70 -1.21
CA ASN A 108 1.02 17.22 -0.37
C ASN A 108 2.27 16.35 -0.43
N LEU A 109 2.10 15.03 -0.42
CA LEU A 109 3.22 14.09 -0.53
C LEU A 109 4.00 14.33 -1.84
N LEU A 110 3.29 14.42 -2.96
CA LEU A 110 3.90 14.59 -4.27
C LEU A 110 4.54 15.96 -4.47
N LYS A 111 4.05 16.99 -3.79
CA LYS A 111 4.71 18.30 -3.78
C LYS A 111 6.06 18.27 -3.08
N LYS A 112 6.18 17.46 -2.05
CA LYS A 112 7.41 17.30 -1.26
C LYS A 112 8.41 16.36 -1.94
N TYR A 113 7.93 15.25 -2.50
CA TYR A 113 8.77 14.21 -3.10
C TYR A 113 8.64 14.21 -4.62
N LYS A 114 9.38 15.10 -5.25
CA LYS A 114 9.21 15.46 -6.67
C LYS A 114 9.75 14.45 -7.67
N LYS A 115 10.53 13.47 -7.22
CA LYS A 115 11.08 12.43 -8.10
C LYS A 115 10.11 11.28 -8.35
N ILE A 116 8.98 11.23 -7.65
CA ILE A 116 7.94 10.23 -7.92
C ILE A 116 7.40 10.45 -9.33
N ARG A 117 7.59 9.47 -10.19
CA ARG A 117 7.19 9.53 -11.61
C ARG A 117 6.19 8.44 -12.00
N THR A 118 5.98 7.46 -11.13
CA THR A 118 5.08 6.34 -11.37
C THR A 118 4.33 5.99 -10.10
N ILE A 119 3.01 5.87 -10.20
CA ILE A 119 2.15 5.39 -9.12
C ILE A 119 1.64 4.01 -9.49
N ILE A 120 1.74 3.07 -8.58
CA ILE A 120 1.25 1.71 -8.73
C ILE A 120 0.20 1.46 -7.67
N CYS A 121 -1.03 1.18 -8.10
CA CYS A 121 -2.10 0.76 -7.20
C CYS A 121 -2.04 -0.77 -7.06
N ASN A 122 -1.82 -1.23 -5.84
CA ASN A 122 -1.72 -2.65 -5.52
C ASN A 122 -3.13 -3.22 -5.35
N GLY A 123 -3.71 -3.64 -6.47
CA GLY A 123 -5.03 -4.24 -6.54
C GLY A 123 -6.14 -3.28 -6.98
N LYS A 124 -7.30 -3.86 -7.25
CA LYS A 124 -8.42 -3.14 -7.85
C LYS A 124 -9.05 -2.10 -6.94
N LEU A 125 -9.16 -2.38 -5.64
CA LEU A 125 -9.76 -1.43 -4.70
C LEU A 125 -8.89 -0.19 -4.55
N SER A 126 -7.59 -0.34 -4.40
CA SER A 126 -6.65 0.78 -4.37
C SER A 126 -6.81 1.66 -5.61
N TYR A 127 -6.86 1.06 -6.77
CA TYR A 127 -7.03 1.78 -8.04
C TYR A 127 -8.39 2.49 -8.13
N LYS A 128 -9.47 1.81 -7.75
CA LYS A 128 -10.82 2.39 -7.75
C LYS A 128 -10.90 3.63 -6.85
N LEU A 129 -10.33 3.54 -5.66
CA LEU A 129 -10.26 4.66 -4.73
C LEU A 129 -9.38 5.79 -5.27
N PHE A 130 -8.25 5.45 -5.87
CA PHE A 130 -7.36 6.42 -6.49
C PHE A 130 -8.08 7.23 -7.56
N ILE A 131 -8.75 6.57 -8.49
CA ILE A 131 -9.49 7.24 -9.57
C ILE A 131 -10.64 8.12 -9.01
N LYS A 132 -11.28 7.65 -7.96
CA LYS A 132 -12.40 8.40 -7.33
C LYS A 132 -11.94 9.70 -6.68
N PHE A 133 -10.77 9.72 -6.05
CA PHE A 133 -10.36 10.84 -5.20
C PHE A 133 -9.21 11.68 -5.76
N PHE A 134 -8.49 11.20 -6.75
CA PHE A 134 -7.31 11.89 -7.26
C PHE A 134 -7.34 12.07 -8.77
N ASN A 135 -6.81 13.19 -9.22
CA ASN A 135 -6.52 13.48 -10.61
C ASN A 135 -5.11 14.08 -10.66
N ILE A 136 -4.12 13.22 -10.92
CA ILE A 136 -2.70 13.57 -10.81
C ILE A 136 -2.01 13.29 -12.14
N PRO A 137 -1.19 14.24 -12.66
CA PRO A 137 -0.53 14.08 -13.96
C PRO A 137 0.74 13.22 -13.86
N ILE A 138 0.62 12.02 -13.32
CA ILE A 138 1.68 11.02 -13.18
C ILE A 138 1.11 9.70 -13.73
N ASP A 139 1.97 8.88 -14.35
CA ASP A 139 1.56 7.56 -14.82
C ASP A 139 1.06 6.70 -13.65
N VAL A 140 -0.12 6.13 -13.81
CA VAL A 140 -0.77 5.29 -12.80
C VAL A 140 -1.08 3.92 -13.37
N PHE A 141 -0.69 2.88 -12.66
CA PHE A 141 -0.94 1.49 -13.05
C PHE A 141 -1.76 0.79 -11.99
N CYS A 142 -2.75 0.02 -12.43
CA CYS A 142 -3.44 -0.95 -11.57
C CYS A 142 -2.79 -2.32 -11.78
N LEU A 143 -2.07 -2.82 -10.79
CA LEU A 143 -1.40 -4.11 -10.86
C LEU A 143 -2.10 -5.14 -9.99
N PRO A 144 -1.95 -6.45 -10.30
CA PRO A 144 -2.61 -7.50 -9.53
C PRO A 144 -2.23 -7.44 -8.05
N SER A 145 -3.23 -7.51 -7.17
CA SER A 145 -3.02 -7.47 -5.73
C SER A 145 -2.07 -8.58 -5.27
N THR A 146 -1.11 -8.22 -4.43
CA THR A 146 -0.20 -9.17 -3.77
C THR A 146 -0.84 -9.91 -2.61
N SER A 147 -2.07 -9.56 -2.24
CA SER A 147 -2.83 -10.20 -1.15
C SER A 147 -2.99 -11.70 -1.37
N PRO A 148 -2.89 -12.52 -0.31
CA PRO A 148 -3.17 -13.94 -0.41
C PRO A 148 -4.60 -14.25 -0.86
N ALA A 149 -5.53 -13.29 -0.74
CA ALA A 149 -6.90 -13.44 -1.22
C ALA A 149 -7.02 -13.35 -2.75
N ASN A 150 -5.97 -12.94 -3.46
CA ASN A 150 -5.99 -12.85 -4.92
C ASN A 150 -5.37 -14.11 -5.55
N PRO A 151 -6.18 -15.01 -6.15
CA PRO A 151 -5.66 -16.21 -6.81
C PRO A 151 -5.03 -15.93 -8.18
N ARG A 152 -5.21 -14.74 -8.72
CA ARG A 152 -4.76 -14.35 -10.08
C ARG A 152 -3.52 -13.46 -10.07
N PHE A 153 -2.71 -13.56 -9.03
CA PHE A 153 -1.47 -12.79 -8.98
C PHE A 153 -0.54 -13.15 -10.14
N ASN A 154 0.02 -12.13 -10.78
CA ASN A 154 0.96 -12.28 -11.89
C ASN A 154 2.15 -11.35 -11.70
N ILE A 155 3.29 -11.94 -11.39
CA ILE A 155 4.52 -11.19 -11.14
C ILE A 155 5.01 -10.44 -12.39
N ASN A 156 4.74 -10.95 -13.59
CA ASN A 156 5.23 -10.34 -14.82
C ASN A 156 4.67 -8.95 -15.06
N GLU A 157 3.44 -8.69 -14.68
CA GLU A 157 2.84 -7.37 -14.79
C GLU A 157 3.57 -6.36 -13.89
N TRP A 158 3.91 -6.77 -12.67
CA TRP A 158 4.70 -5.94 -11.76
C TRP A 158 6.11 -5.70 -12.28
N LYS A 159 6.75 -6.76 -12.78
CA LYS A 159 8.10 -6.70 -13.34
C LYS A 159 8.18 -5.71 -14.50
N ASN A 160 7.21 -5.74 -15.40
CA ASN A 160 7.17 -4.86 -16.56
C ASN A 160 7.11 -3.38 -16.19
N VAL A 161 6.47 -3.04 -15.08
CA VAL A 161 6.38 -1.65 -14.62
C VAL A 161 7.62 -1.25 -13.80
N LEU A 162 8.07 -2.10 -12.89
CA LEU A 162 9.17 -1.77 -11.98
C LEU A 162 10.55 -1.77 -12.64
N LEU A 163 10.75 -2.49 -13.72
CA LEU A 163 12.05 -2.57 -14.42
C LEU A 163 12.16 -1.64 -15.64
N LYS A 164 11.22 -0.76 -15.80
CA LYS A 164 11.32 0.26 -16.87
C LYS A 164 12.30 1.37 -16.53
#